data_b59a545824d7790ef8869016d62159f8
#
_entry.id   b59a545824d7790ef8869016d62159f8
#
_cell.length_a   1.000
_cell.length_b   1.000
_cell.length_c   1.000
_cell.angle_alpha   90.00
_cell.angle_beta   90.00
_cell.angle_gamma   90.00
#
_symmetry.space_group_name_H-M   'P 1'
#
loop_
_entity.id
_entity.type
_entity.pdbx_description
1 polymer ?
#
loop_
_entity_poly.entity_id
_entity_poly.type
_entity_poly.pdbx_seq_one_letter_code
_entity_poly.pdbx_strand_id
1 'polypeptide(L)'
;MNPRKLKLASMTLLVLPCVFALGSMTSTTAVASNDRCWMTGGGSVFTDSVRVTHGFVLNCDVTRGPNNLEINWGGNRFHLITLTEASCSLAGDPKPPTASFNTYIGSGLGYYSGEVGANGFGARVTWTFTDTGEPGKGDFAEINISDSEGNSVLTVSGYLTKSLCEKYRLRVHIYDGHSSLV
;
A
#
# COMPACT_ATOMS: atom_id res chain seq x y z
N MET A 1 -30.83 -38.59 76.46
CA MET A 1 -30.29 -37.47 75.65
C MET A 1 -29.21 -38.05 74.78
N ASN A 2 -29.43 -38.05 73.49
CA ASN A 2 -28.63 -38.79 72.49
C ASN A 2 -27.87 -37.79 71.56
N PRO A 3 -26.53 -37.76 71.57
CA PRO A 3 -25.81 -36.84 70.68
C PRO A 3 -25.72 -37.41 69.26
N ARG A 4 -26.28 -36.68 68.33
CA ARG A 4 -26.21 -37.00 66.89
C ARG A 4 -24.77 -36.80 66.35
N LYS A 5 -24.26 -37.90 65.85
CA LYS A 5 -22.96 -37.88 65.09
C LYS A 5 -23.14 -37.22 63.78
N LEU A 6 -22.43 -36.10 63.58
CA LEU A 6 -22.33 -35.39 62.29
C LEU A 6 -21.29 -36.09 61.43
N LYS A 7 -21.66 -36.65 60.27
CA LYS A 7 -20.76 -37.21 59.31
C LYS A 7 -20.24 -36.06 58.43
N LEU A 8 -18.95 -35.77 58.48
CA LEU A 8 -18.27 -34.90 57.55
C LEU A 8 -18.11 -35.66 56.23
N ALA A 9 -18.74 -35.16 55.17
CA ALA A 9 -18.50 -35.63 53.80
C ALA A 9 -17.26 -34.94 53.27
N SER A 10 -16.24 -35.74 53.00
CA SER A 10 -15.00 -35.28 52.35
C SER A 10 -15.27 -35.03 50.87
N MET A 11 -15.27 -33.76 50.49
CA MET A 11 -15.44 -33.32 49.09
C MET A 11 -14.06 -33.23 48.45
N THR A 12 -13.69 -34.25 47.69
CA THR A 12 -12.46 -34.31 46.94
C THR A 12 -12.57 -33.36 45.73
N LEU A 13 -11.89 -32.23 45.81
CA LEU A 13 -11.82 -31.25 44.71
C LEU A 13 -10.83 -31.77 43.65
N LEU A 14 -11.36 -32.22 42.51
CA LEU A 14 -10.59 -32.62 41.33
C LEU A 14 -10.11 -31.34 40.65
N VAL A 15 -8.86 -30.95 40.86
CA VAL A 15 -8.21 -29.86 40.14
C VAL A 15 -7.76 -30.40 38.78
N LEU A 16 -8.48 -30.04 37.75
CA LEU A 16 -8.11 -30.32 36.35
C LEU A 16 -7.03 -29.32 35.91
N PRO A 17 -5.80 -29.74 35.54
CA PRO A 17 -4.81 -28.80 35.02
C PRO A 17 -5.23 -28.36 33.61
N CYS A 18 -5.62 -27.11 33.46
CA CYS A 18 -5.80 -26.46 32.18
C CYS A 18 -4.42 -26.22 31.58
N VAL A 19 -3.98 -27.10 30.68
CA VAL A 19 -2.77 -26.89 29.88
C VAL A 19 -3.09 -25.81 28.85
N PHE A 20 -2.72 -24.58 29.13
CA PHE A 20 -2.68 -23.50 28.13
C PHE A 20 -1.52 -23.82 27.17
N ALA A 21 -1.86 -24.33 25.99
CA ALA A 21 -0.94 -24.36 24.87
C ALA A 21 -0.73 -22.90 24.42
N LEU A 22 0.38 -22.29 24.88
CA LEU A 22 0.89 -21.04 24.32
C LEU A 22 1.32 -21.33 22.89
N GLY A 23 0.41 -21.13 21.94
CA GLY A 23 0.72 -21.07 20.53
C GLY A 23 1.67 -19.89 20.32
N SER A 24 2.95 -20.18 20.10
CA SER A 24 3.91 -19.18 19.66
C SER A 24 3.45 -18.65 18.30
N MET A 25 2.79 -17.49 18.27
CA MET A 25 2.62 -16.73 17.05
C MET A 25 4.00 -16.22 16.65
N THR A 26 4.68 -16.94 15.78
CA THR A 26 5.84 -16.42 15.08
C THR A 26 5.36 -15.32 14.16
N SER A 27 5.41 -14.08 14.63
CA SER A 27 5.34 -12.92 13.76
C SER A 27 6.52 -13.01 12.81
N THR A 28 6.29 -13.41 11.57
CA THR A 28 7.27 -13.23 10.51
C THR A 28 7.38 -11.72 10.29
N THR A 29 8.33 -11.10 10.98
CA THR A 29 8.82 -9.78 10.61
C THR A 29 9.38 -9.94 9.20
N ALA A 30 8.69 -9.34 8.21
CA ALA A 30 9.28 -9.13 6.92
C ALA A 30 10.57 -8.34 7.17
N VAL A 31 11.72 -8.98 7.02
CA VAL A 31 13.01 -8.31 7.05
C VAL A 31 12.99 -7.41 5.83
N ALA A 32 12.81 -6.11 6.06
CA ALA A 32 13.05 -5.13 5.02
C ALA A 32 14.51 -5.31 4.61
N SER A 33 14.74 -5.91 3.45
CA SER A 33 16.05 -5.93 2.85
C SER A 33 16.47 -4.47 2.67
N ASN A 34 17.70 -4.15 3.02
CA ASN A 34 18.28 -2.81 2.98
C ASN A 34 18.48 -2.32 1.53
N ASP A 35 17.86 -2.99 0.58
CA ASP A 35 17.92 -2.72 -0.85
C ASP A 35 17.07 -1.50 -1.17
N ARG A 36 17.65 -0.62 -1.98
CA ARG A 36 16.98 0.59 -2.45
C ARG A 36 15.89 0.19 -3.44
N CYS A 37 14.69 -0.08 -2.92
CA CYS A 37 13.55 -0.44 -3.73
C CYS A 37 12.70 0.80 -4.02
N TRP A 38 12.44 1.06 -5.30
CA TRP A 38 11.50 2.09 -5.72
C TRP A 38 10.70 1.62 -6.92
N MET A 39 9.52 2.20 -7.09
CA MET A 39 8.69 2.01 -8.27
C MET A 39 8.59 3.32 -9.04
N THR A 40 8.72 3.25 -10.35
CA THR A 40 8.47 4.38 -11.24
C THR A 40 7.43 3.99 -12.28
N GLY A 41 6.59 4.93 -12.64
CA GLY A 41 5.62 4.63 -13.67
C GLY A 41 4.61 5.73 -13.88
N GLY A 42 3.59 5.40 -14.61
CA GLY A 42 2.48 6.27 -14.88
C GLY A 42 1.50 5.65 -15.86
N GLY A 43 0.34 6.24 -15.96
CA GLY A 43 -0.69 5.74 -16.85
C GLY A 43 -1.97 6.55 -16.77
N SER A 44 -3.03 5.94 -17.23
CA SER A 44 -4.37 6.52 -17.12
C SER A 44 -5.38 5.47 -16.72
N VAL A 45 -6.29 5.86 -15.83
CA VAL A 45 -7.53 5.17 -15.53
C VAL A 45 -8.70 6.11 -15.80
N PHE A 46 -9.90 5.57 -15.87
CA PHE A 46 -11.08 6.37 -16.10
C PHE A 46 -12.05 6.21 -14.94
N THR A 47 -12.66 7.33 -14.52
CA THR A 47 -13.85 7.35 -13.69
C THR A 47 -14.96 7.98 -14.52
N ASP A 48 -16.04 7.24 -14.78
CA ASP A 48 -17.08 7.62 -15.74
C ASP A 48 -16.47 8.01 -17.11
N SER A 49 -16.56 9.29 -17.47
CA SER A 49 -15.99 9.82 -18.72
C SER A 49 -14.69 10.60 -18.50
N VAL A 50 -14.25 10.74 -17.24
CA VAL A 50 -13.08 11.55 -16.90
C VAL A 50 -11.85 10.70 -16.90
N ARG A 51 -10.85 11.11 -17.69
CA ARG A 51 -9.52 10.49 -17.69
C ARG A 51 -8.72 11.02 -16.51
N VAL A 52 -8.23 10.10 -15.69
CA VAL A 52 -7.28 10.38 -14.61
C VAL A 52 -5.91 9.91 -15.07
N THR A 53 -4.94 10.82 -15.15
CA THR A 53 -3.55 10.52 -15.47
C THR A 53 -2.70 10.63 -14.23
N HIS A 54 -1.72 9.75 -14.08
CA HIS A 54 -0.76 9.80 -13.00
C HIS A 54 0.65 9.49 -13.50
N GLY A 55 1.64 10.01 -12.78
CA GLY A 55 3.04 9.70 -12.99
C GLY A 55 3.79 9.78 -11.65
N PHE A 56 4.75 8.88 -11.44
CA PHE A 56 5.38 8.80 -10.13
C PHE A 56 6.80 8.22 -10.15
N VAL A 57 7.55 8.58 -9.10
CA VAL A 57 8.77 7.92 -8.61
C VAL A 57 8.62 7.81 -7.10
N LEU A 58 8.54 6.61 -6.56
CA LEU A 58 8.20 6.36 -5.16
C LEU A 58 9.13 5.31 -4.56
N ASN A 59 9.70 5.61 -3.38
CA ASN A 59 10.52 4.67 -2.63
C ASN A 59 9.66 3.82 -1.70
N CYS A 60 10.07 2.56 -1.47
CA CYS A 60 9.43 1.69 -0.48
C CYS A 60 9.77 2.08 0.98
N ASP A 61 10.69 3.00 1.16
CA ASP A 61 11.09 3.56 2.45
C ASP A 61 10.73 5.05 2.47
N VAL A 62 9.81 5.43 3.34
CA VAL A 62 9.30 6.80 3.47
C VAL A 62 10.38 7.82 3.86
N THR A 63 11.48 7.37 4.46
CA THR A 63 12.60 8.22 4.87
C THR A 63 13.54 8.56 3.71
N ARG A 64 13.33 7.95 2.54
CA ARG A 64 14.17 8.12 1.35
C ARG A 64 13.44 8.94 0.28
N GLY A 65 14.21 9.63 -0.51
CA GLY A 65 13.74 10.40 -1.66
C GLY A 65 14.58 10.16 -2.91
N PRO A 66 14.12 10.67 -4.05
CA PRO A 66 12.91 11.46 -4.21
C PRO A 66 11.63 10.64 -4.15
N ASN A 67 10.55 11.23 -3.66
CA ASN A 67 9.20 10.71 -3.78
C ASN A 67 8.37 11.76 -4.51
N ASN A 68 7.83 11.39 -5.65
CA ASN A 68 7.01 12.26 -6.48
C ASN A 68 5.80 11.48 -6.98
N LEU A 69 4.62 12.10 -6.89
CA LEU A 69 3.37 11.61 -7.47
C LEU A 69 2.57 12.81 -7.96
N GLU A 70 2.31 12.82 -9.26
CA GLU A 70 1.44 13.79 -9.91
C GLU A 70 0.18 13.09 -10.41
N ILE A 71 -0.98 13.67 -10.15
CA ILE A 71 -2.27 13.16 -10.60
C ILE A 71 -3.06 14.31 -11.18
N ASN A 72 -3.60 14.12 -12.41
CA ASN A 72 -4.37 15.15 -13.10
C ASN A 72 -5.67 14.55 -13.65
N TRP A 73 -6.79 15.26 -13.45
CA TRP A 73 -8.11 14.86 -13.95
C TRP A 73 -9.05 16.05 -14.09
N GLY A 74 -9.79 16.16 -15.18
CA GLY A 74 -10.91 17.10 -15.36
C GLY A 74 -10.61 18.54 -14.91
N GLY A 75 -9.43 19.09 -15.19
CA GLY A 75 -9.02 20.41 -14.70
C GLY A 75 -8.47 20.45 -13.27
N ASN A 76 -8.45 19.32 -12.58
CA ASN A 76 -7.91 19.20 -11.23
C ASN A 76 -6.51 18.58 -11.25
N ARG A 77 -5.71 18.92 -10.24
CA ARG A 77 -4.34 18.42 -10.06
C ARG A 77 -4.02 18.17 -8.58
N PHE A 78 -3.33 17.06 -8.33
CA PHE A 78 -2.69 16.76 -7.06
C PHE A 78 -1.18 16.57 -7.26
N HIS A 79 -0.38 17.14 -6.35
CA HIS A 79 1.07 16.97 -6.27
C HIS A 79 1.48 16.52 -4.88
N LEU A 80 2.18 15.39 -4.79
CA LEU A 80 2.69 14.83 -3.54
C LEU A 80 3.83 15.71 -2.98
N ILE A 81 3.73 16.08 -1.72
CA ILE A 81 4.78 16.82 -0.98
C ILE A 81 5.49 15.87 -0.01
N THR A 82 4.73 15.03 0.70
CA THR A 82 5.27 14.15 1.73
C THR A 82 4.66 12.77 1.58
N LEU A 83 5.50 11.76 1.40
CA LEU A 83 5.13 10.35 1.53
C LEU A 83 5.02 10.02 3.02
N THR A 84 3.86 9.54 3.47
CA THR A 84 3.61 9.23 4.88
C THR A 84 3.65 7.74 5.17
N GLU A 85 3.24 6.92 4.21
CA GLU A 85 3.25 5.46 4.31
C GLU A 85 3.65 4.84 2.98
N ALA A 86 4.38 3.73 3.05
CA ALA A 86 4.78 2.94 1.90
C ALA A 86 4.84 1.46 2.25
N SER A 87 4.27 0.63 1.39
CA SER A 87 4.36 -0.82 1.47
C SER A 87 4.55 -1.40 0.07
N CYS A 88 5.60 -2.19 -0.10
CA CYS A 88 5.93 -2.85 -1.36
C CYS A 88 5.83 -4.36 -1.18
N SER A 89 5.06 -5.01 -2.02
CA SER A 89 4.80 -6.45 -1.93
C SER A 89 4.73 -7.11 -3.30
N LEU A 90 4.93 -8.42 -3.33
CA LEU A 90 4.68 -9.23 -4.51
C LEU A 90 3.25 -9.76 -4.44
N ALA A 91 2.41 -9.35 -5.37
CA ALA A 91 1.03 -9.80 -5.48
C ALA A 91 0.81 -10.62 -6.76
N GLY A 92 0.05 -11.71 -6.64
CA GLY A 92 -0.25 -12.59 -7.78
C GLY A 92 0.94 -13.42 -8.25
N ASP A 93 0.91 -13.77 -9.54
CA ASP A 93 1.96 -14.51 -10.25
C ASP A 93 2.47 -13.64 -11.42
N PRO A 94 3.40 -12.72 -11.16
CA PRO A 94 3.89 -11.80 -12.17
C PRO A 94 4.72 -12.54 -13.23
N LYS A 95 4.54 -12.15 -14.48
CA LYS A 95 5.31 -12.71 -15.58
C LYS A 95 6.76 -12.21 -15.57
N PRO A 96 7.74 -13.05 -15.92
CA PRO A 96 9.13 -12.62 -16.07
C PRO A 96 9.31 -11.51 -17.12
N PRO A 97 10.30 -10.59 -16.94
CA PRO A 97 11.23 -10.52 -15.80
C PRO A 97 10.53 -10.03 -14.52
N THR A 98 10.74 -10.77 -13.42
CA THR A 98 10.12 -10.46 -12.14
C THR A 98 11.03 -9.55 -11.31
N ALA A 99 10.45 -8.47 -10.81
CA ALA A 99 11.04 -7.66 -9.76
C ALA A 99 10.78 -8.30 -8.38
N SER A 100 11.44 -7.82 -7.33
CA SER A 100 11.21 -8.32 -5.95
C SER A 100 9.84 -7.93 -5.41
N PHE A 101 9.17 -6.98 -6.01
CA PHE A 101 7.81 -6.58 -5.74
C PHE A 101 7.15 -6.04 -7.01
N ASN A 102 5.82 -6.06 -7.05
CA ASN A 102 5.03 -5.56 -8.15
C ASN A 102 3.85 -4.70 -7.70
N THR A 103 3.60 -4.63 -6.40
CA THR A 103 2.51 -3.84 -5.83
C THR A 103 3.07 -2.83 -4.85
N TYR A 104 2.68 -1.59 -5.03
CA TYR A 104 3.01 -0.47 -4.17
C TYR A 104 1.71 0.10 -3.60
N ILE A 105 1.60 0.10 -2.27
CA ILE A 105 0.52 0.74 -1.53
C ILE A 105 1.13 1.91 -0.76
N GLY A 106 0.54 3.09 -0.87
CA GLY A 106 1.07 4.26 -0.18
C GLY A 106 0.03 5.28 0.21
N SER A 107 0.46 6.19 1.08
CA SER A 107 -0.30 7.37 1.45
C SER A 107 0.60 8.60 1.56
N GLY A 108 0.02 9.78 1.43
CA GLY A 108 0.79 11.00 1.54
C GLY A 108 -0.05 12.26 1.66
N LEU A 109 0.67 13.34 1.91
CA LEU A 109 0.14 14.69 1.94
C LEU A 109 0.67 15.48 0.74
N GLY A 110 -0.17 16.34 0.20
CA GLY A 110 0.21 17.10 -0.97
C GLY A 110 -0.52 18.43 -1.10
N TYR A 111 -0.32 19.02 -2.27
CA TYR A 111 -1.02 20.20 -2.72
C TYR A 111 -2.09 19.80 -3.74
N TYR A 112 -3.31 20.24 -3.51
CA TYR A 112 -4.42 20.08 -4.43
C TYR A 112 -4.82 21.41 -5.04
N SER A 113 -5.12 21.42 -6.33
CA SER A 113 -5.76 22.54 -7.02
C SER A 113 -6.77 22.04 -8.04
N GLY A 114 -7.95 22.65 -8.06
CA GLY A 114 -8.98 22.25 -8.97
C GLY A 114 -10.28 23.05 -8.80
N GLU A 115 -11.30 22.62 -9.53
CA GLU A 115 -12.62 23.26 -9.55
C GLU A 115 -13.53 22.73 -8.41
N VAL A 116 -13.20 21.60 -7.81
CA VAL A 116 -13.99 20.92 -6.78
C VAL A 116 -13.19 20.83 -5.50
N GLY A 117 -13.81 21.19 -4.36
CA GLY A 117 -13.18 21.11 -3.05
C GLY A 117 -12.25 22.29 -2.70
N ALA A 118 -11.59 22.17 -1.55
CA ALA A 118 -10.70 23.21 -1.01
C ALA A 118 -9.29 23.08 -1.58
N ASN A 119 -8.86 24.08 -2.33
CA ASN A 119 -7.50 24.16 -2.88
C ASN A 119 -6.48 24.44 -1.78
N GLY A 120 -5.31 23.85 -1.87
CA GLY A 120 -4.20 24.16 -0.96
C GLY A 120 -3.39 22.95 -0.53
N PHE A 121 -2.53 23.20 0.44
CA PHE A 121 -1.72 22.18 1.12
C PHE A 121 -2.56 21.39 2.12
N GLY A 122 -2.12 20.18 2.46
CA GLY A 122 -2.78 19.31 3.42
C GLY A 122 -3.79 18.34 2.81
N ALA A 123 -3.99 18.40 1.50
CA ALA A 123 -4.73 17.37 0.79
C ALA A 123 -4.07 16.01 1.00
N ARG A 124 -4.89 14.95 1.11
CA ARG A 124 -4.44 13.58 1.37
C ARG A 124 -4.65 12.73 0.13
N VAL A 125 -3.71 11.81 -0.08
CA VAL A 125 -3.82 10.80 -1.13
C VAL A 125 -3.54 9.42 -0.56
N THR A 126 -4.29 8.41 -1.02
CA THR A 126 -3.94 6.99 -0.89
C THR A 126 -3.96 6.36 -2.28
N TRP A 127 -3.08 5.40 -2.49
CA TRP A 127 -3.03 4.70 -3.78
C TRP A 127 -2.58 3.25 -3.64
N THR A 128 -2.97 2.46 -4.63
CA THR A 128 -2.41 1.14 -4.91
C THR A 128 -2.02 1.11 -6.38
N PHE A 129 -0.75 0.83 -6.67
CA PHE A 129 -0.26 0.58 -8.03
C PHE A 129 0.24 -0.85 -8.13
N THR A 130 -0.21 -1.60 -9.15
CA THR A 130 0.24 -2.96 -9.42
C THR A 130 0.75 -3.04 -10.85
N ASP A 131 1.98 -3.52 -11.00
CA ASP A 131 2.62 -3.87 -12.28
C ASP A 131 2.54 -5.39 -12.44
N THR A 132 1.86 -5.85 -13.47
CA THR A 132 1.73 -7.29 -13.76
C THR A 132 2.76 -7.78 -14.78
N GLY A 133 3.71 -6.92 -15.12
CA GLY A 133 4.76 -7.19 -16.10
C GLY A 133 4.34 -6.90 -17.54
N GLU A 134 5.26 -7.21 -18.47
CA GLU A 134 5.06 -6.90 -19.88
C GLU A 134 4.05 -7.87 -20.56
N PRO A 135 3.16 -7.37 -21.40
CA PRO A 135 3.07 -6.03 -21.99
C PRO A 135 2.15 -5.04 -21.23
N GLY A 136 2.02 -5.12 -19.89
CA GLY A 136 1.27 -4.17 -19.08
C GLY A 136 -0.26 -4.24 -19.21
N LYS A 137 -0.81 -5.36 -19.67
CA LYS A 137 -2.27 -5.51 -19.86
C LYS A 137 -3.06 -5.67 -18.57
N GLY A 138 -2.40 -5.94 -17.47
CA GLY A 138 -3.01 -6.16 -16.16
C GLY A 138 -2.59 -5.12 -15.13
N ASP A 139 -1.85 -4.09 -15.56
CA ASP A 139 -1.44 -3.02 -14.63
C ASP A 139 -2.67 -2.33 -14.09
N PHE A 140 -2.66 -2.09 -12.79
CA PHE A 140 -3.80 -1.57 -12.06
C PHE A 140 -3.42 -0.35 -11.24
N ALA A 141 -4.34 0.60 -11.17
CA ALA A 141 -4.22 1.73 -10.26
C ALA A 141 -5.54 1.97 -9.53
N GLU A 142 -5.41 2.20 -8.24
CA GLU A 142 -6.46 2.73 -7.38
C GLU A 142 -5.93 4.00 -6.73
N ILE A 143 -6.70 5.08 -6.77
CA ILE A 143 -6.31 6.40 -6.27
C ILE A 143 -7.50 7.05 -5.59
N ASN A 144 -7.30 7.48 -4.34
CA ASN A 144 -8.28 8.24 -3.58
C ASN A 144 -7.62 9.53 -3.10
N ILE A 145 -8.25 10.68 -3.37
CA ILE A 145 -7.78 11.99 -2.93
C ILE A 145 -8.89 12.69 -2.16
N SER A 146 -8.54 13.25 -1.01
CA SER A 146 -9.35 14.21 -0.29
C SER A 146 -8.63 15.57 -0.20
N ASP A 147 -9.39 16.63 -0.23
CA ASP A 147 -8.88 18.00 -0.06
C ASP A 147 -8.39 18.27 1.37
N SER A 148 -7.95 19.49 1.65
CA SER A 148 -7.46 19.89 2.97
C SER A 148 -8.53 19.90 4.07
N GLU A 149 -9.80 19.91 3.71
CA GLU A 149 -10.95 19.84 4.61
C GLU A 149 -11.45 18.41 4.83
N GLY A 150 -10.90 17.44 4.07
CA GLY A 150 -11.26 16.03 4.17
C GLY A 150 -12.39 15.61 3.22
N ASN A 151 -12.86 16.48 2.33
CA ASN A 151 -13.86 16.11 1.33
C ASN A 151 -13.20 15.28 0.22
N SER A 152 -13.85 14.19 -0.21
CA SER A 152 -13.37 13.38 -1.32
C SER A 152 -13.50 14.16 -2.63
N VAL A 153 -12.37 14.34 -3.34
CA VAL A 153 -12.30 15.05 -4.64
C VAL A 153 -11.97 14.11 -5.80
N LEU A 154 -11.45 12.92 -5.51
CA LEU A 154 -11.24 11.86 -6.49
C LEU A 154 -11.32 10.49 -5.82
N THR A 155 -12.05 9.59 -6.46
CA THR A 155 -11.99 8.15 -6.21
C THR A 155 -12.02 7.46 -7.56
N VAL A 156 -10.96 6.71 -7.88
CA VAL A 156 -10.86 5.96 -9.14
C VAL A 156 -10.10 4.67 -8.92
N SER A 157 -10.54 3.62 -9.58
CA SER A 157 -9.82 2.35 -9.65
C SER A 157 -10.05 1.70 -11.00
N GLY A 158 -9.03 1.02 -11.51
CA GLY A 158 -9.16 0.28 -12.77
C GLY A 158 -7.83 -0.15 -13.36
N TYR A 159 -7.93 -0.95 -14.41
CA TYR A 159 -6.77 -1.33 -15.20
C TYR A 159 -6.29 -0.15 -16.04
N LEU A 160 -4.95 -0.02 -16.18
CA LEU A 160 -4.37 1.04 -16.97
C LEU A 160 -4.74 0.85 -18.44
N THR A 161 -5.32 1.87 -19.02
CA THR A 161 -5.61 1.86 -20.45
C THR A 161 -4.36 2.26 -21.22
N LYS A 162 -3.99 1.48 -22.22
CA LYS A 162 -3.01 1.90 -23.23
C LYS A 162 -3.61 3.07 -24.02
N SER A 163 -3.44 4.28 -23.55
CA SER A 163 -3.67 5.42 -24.41
C SER A 163 -2.51 5.50 -25.39
N LEU A 164 -2.78 5.93 -26.60
CA LEU A 164 -1.96 6.06 -27.82
C LEU A 164 -0.51 6.60 -27.67
N CYS A 165 0.03 6.71 -26.49
CA CYS A 165 1.42 7.03 -26.19
C CYS A 165 2.04 5.91 -25.36
N GLU A 166 2.69 5.00 -26.02
CA GLU A 166 3.47 3.85 -25.55
C GLU A 166 4.64 4.20 -24.60
N LYS A 167 4.64 5.38 -24.00
CA LYS A 167 5.82 5.97 -23.35
C LYS A 167 5.86 5.92 -21.84
N TYR A 168 4.79 5.49 -21.17
CA TYR A 168 4.76 5.44 -19.71
C TYR A 168 4.40 4.02 -19.26
N ARG A 169 5.43 3.28 -18.88
CA ARG A 169 5.32 1.95 -18.28
C ARG A 169 5.56 2.05 -16.79
N LEU A 170 4.84 1.27 -16.00
CA LEU A 170 5.25 0.96 -14.64
C LEU A 170 6.60 0.24 -14.69
N ARG A 171 7.57 0.68 -13.91
CA ARG A 171 8.85 0.01 -13.74
C ARG A 171 9.18 -0.10 -12.27
N VAL A 172 9.54 -1.30 -11.86
CA VAL A 172 10.11 -1.57 -10.55
C VAL A 172 11.62 -1.65 -10.70
N HIS A 173 12.34 -0.87 -9.92
CA HIS A 173 13.80 -0.87 -9.89
C HIS A 173 14.29 -1.38 -8.55
N ILE A 174 15.18 -2.35 -8.61
CA ILE A 174 15.93 -2.86 -7.48
C ILE A 174 17.38 -2.49 -7.72
N TYR A 175 17.99 -1.83 -6.78
CA TYR A 175 19.41 -1.58 -6.79
C TYR A 175 20.10 -2.65 -5.95
N ASP A 176 20.58 -3.70 -6.61
CA ASP A 176 21.48 -4.67 -5.99
C ASP A 176 22.80 -3.96 -5.74
N GLY A 177 23.08 -3.66 -4.47
CA GLY A 177 24.28 -2.92 -4.06
C GLY A 177 25.60 -3.69 -4.24
N HIS A 178 25.69 -4.55 -5.25
CA HIS A 178 26.96 -5.18 -5.65
C HIS A 178 27.71 -4.25 -6.60
N SER A 179 28.40 -3.27 -6.03
CA SER A 179 29.56 -2.69 -6.69
C SER A 179 30.63 -3.76 -6.74
N SER A 180 30.72 -4.50 -7.82
CA SER A 180 31.96 -5.22 -8.14
C SER A 180 33.01 -4.15 -8.44
N LEU A 181 33.93 -3.96 -7.50
CA LEU A 181 35.23 -3.34 -7.76
C LEU A 181 35.95 -4.22 -8.80
N VAL A 182 36.15 -3.68 -9.97
CA VAL A 182 37.22 -4.06 -10.89
C VAL A 182 38.09 -2.85 -11.10
#